data_942c72b5e7cf9512c17c5e63236a0295
#
_entry.id   942c72b5e7cf9512c17c5e63236a0295
#
_cell.length_a   1.000
_cell.length_b   1.000
_cell.length_c   1.000
_cell.angle_alpha   90.00
_cell.angle_beta   90.00
_cell.angle_gamma   90.00
#
_symmetry.space_group_name_H-M   'P 1'
#
loop_
_entity.id
_entity.type
_entity.pdbx_description
1 polymer ?
#
loop_
_entity_poly.entity_id
_entity_poly.type
_entity_poly.pdbx_seq_one_letter_code
_entity_poly.pdbx_strand_id
1 'polypeptide(L)'
;ILDFLLLRKNHGNEEDRARDLFYSIWMPDLFMKRVEKDGEWHLFCPNECPGLSDLVGDEFERQYVEYETLGKGTKVKAREIWYAILESQIETGTPYICYKDASNIKSNQQNLGVIKSSNLCTEIVEYSSPTESAVCNLASIGLSNFVNFEPVKLEYKSVVINTVNNCRYCKLSKELLTENGIEYSENLYESPEDKKEFMKTINEG
;
A
#
# COMPACT_ATOMS: atom_id res chain seq x y z
N ILE A 1 -15.15 -10.29 14.16
CA ILE A 1 -14.35 -9.87 12.98
C ILE A 1 -14.73 -10.70 11.75
N LEU A 2 -14.89 -12.02 11.86
CA LEU A 2 -15.21 -12.87 10.70
C LEU A 2 -16.56 -12.50 10.08
N ASP A 3 -17.60 -12.30 10.88
CA ASP A 3 -18.91 -11.84 10.38
C ASP A 3 -18.82 -10.46 9.71
N PHE A 4 -18.00 -9.56 10.26
CA PHE A 4 -17.72 -8.26 9.66
C PHE A 4 -17.11 -8.38 8.25
N LEU A 5 -16.24 -9.36 8.04
CA LEU A 5 -15.61 -9.60 6.74
C LEU A 5 -16.58 -10.21 5.72
N LEU A 6 -17.70 -10.77 6.17
CA LEU A 6 -18.73 -11.32 5.29
C LEU A 6 -19.72 -10.28 4.76
N LEU A 7 -19.79 -9.09 5.34
CA LEU A 7 -20.84 -8.09 5.06
C LEU A 7 -21.07 -7.79 3.57
N ARG A 8 -20.03 -7.76 2.77
CA ARG A 8 -20.11 -7.48 1.32
C ARG A 8 -19.87 -8.70 0.44
N LYS A 9 -19.43 -9.82 1.02
CA LYS A 9 -19.13 -11.03 0.25
C LYS A 9 -20.40 -11.60 -0.40
N ASN A 10 -20.19 -12.34 -1.46
CA ASN A 10 -21.27 -12.93 -2.25
C ASN A 10 -21.84 -14.19 -1.59
N HIS A 11 -22.53 -14.05 -0.48
CA HIS A 11 -23.14 -15.14 0.30
C HIS A 11 -24.53 -14.79 0.79
N GLY A 12 -25.33 -15.79 1.16
CA GLY A 12 -26.67 -15.58 1.69
C GLY A 12 -27.65 -14.93 0.71
N ASN A 13 -28.69 -14.30 1.23
CA ASN A 13 -29.66 -13.56 0.44
C ASN A 13 -29.13 -12.17 0.08
N GLU A 14 -29.60 -11.61 -1.03
CA GLU A 14 -29.21 -10.27 -1.47
C GLU A 14 -29.55 -9.18 -0.44
N GLU A 15 -30.64 -9.35 0.28
CA GLU A 15 -31.11 -8.41 1.31
C GLU A 15 -30.17 -8.34 2.52
N ASP A 16 -29.39 -9.40 2.75
CA ASP A 16 -28.44 -9.48 3.87
C ASP A 16 -27.07 -8.89 3.53
N ARG A 17 -26.87 -8.46 2.29
CA ARG A 17 -25.58 -7.94 1.82
C ARG A 17 -25.49 -6.44 1.93
N ALA A 18 -24.47 -5.98 2.64
CA ALA A 18 -24.17 -4.56 2.78
C ALA A 18 -23.33 -4.03 1.59
N ARG A 19 -23.84 -4.12 0.35
CA ARG A 19 -23.09 -3.78 -0.88
C ARG A 19 -22.58 -2.34 -0.92
N ASP A 20 -23.35 -1.42 -0.36
CA ASP A 20 -23.03 0.01 -0.35
C ASP A 20 -22.25 0.44 0.90
N LEU A 21 -21.91 -0.51 1.78
CA LEU A 21 -21.12 -0.24 2.97
C LEU A 21 -19.63 -0.23 2.63
N PHE A 22 -18.98 0.90 2.84
CA PHE A 22 -17.54 1.03 2.82
C PHE A 22 -17.03 0.99 4.24
N TYR A 23 -16.09 0.10 4.51
CA TYR A 23 -15.58 -0.12 5.86
C TYR A 23 -14.08 -0.42 5.85
N SER A 24 -13.44 -0.10 6.96
CA SER A 24 -12.00 -0.25 7.14
C SER A 24 -11.65 -0.98 8.43
N ILE A 25 -10.47 -1.57 8.45
CA ILE A 25 -9.86 -2.13 9.65
C ILE A 25 -8.70 -1.22 10.05
N TRP A 26 -8.71 -0.79 11.30
CA TRP A 26 -7.65 -0.03 11.91
C TRP A 26 -6.61 -0.99 12.50
N MET A 27 -5.55 -1.29 11.75
CA MET A 27 -4.62 -2.39 11.98
C MET A 27 -3.42 -1.93 12.82
N PRO A 28 -3.20 -2.49 14.03
CA PRO A 28 -1.99 -2.21 14.81
C PRO A 28 -0.79 -3.01 14.29
N ASP A 29 0.41 -2.47 14.44
CA ASP A 29 1.67 -3.11 14.05
C ASP A 29 1.87 -4.47 14.76
N LEU A 30 1.42 -4.59 16.01
CA LEU A 30 1.48 -5.84 16.76
C LEU A 30 0.77 -6.98 16.03
N PHE A 31 -0.39 -6.72 15.41
CA PHE A 31 -1.09 -7.75 14.63
C PHE A 31 -0.23 -8.23 13.45
N MET A 32 0.37 -7.31 12.71
CA MET A 32 1.23 -7.67 11.57
C MET A 32 2.48 -8.44 12.01
N LYS A 33 3.11 -8.05 13.12
CA LYS A 33 4.21 -8.82 13.74
C LYS A 33 3.80 -10.26 14.07
N ARG A 34 2.56 -10.47 14.48
CA ARG A 34 2.03 -11.81 14.79
C ARG A 34 1.66 -12.61 13.56
N VAL A 35 1.15 -11.97 12.52
CA VAL A 35 0.92 -12.60 11.21
C VAL A 35 2.25 -13.11 10.63
N GLU A 36 3.30 -12.29 10.68
CA GLU A 36 4.64 -12.66 10.20
C GLU A 36 5.18 -13.90 10.93
N LYS A 37 5.06 -13.92 12.26
CA LYS A 37 5.56 -14.99 13.12
C LYS A 37 4.61 -16.20 13.28
N ASP A 38 3.50 -16.24 12.54
CA ASP A 38 2.44 -17.25 12.69
C ASP A 38 1.92 -17.37 14.14
N GLY A 39 1.81 -16.22 14.79
CA GLY A 39 1.41 -16.11 16.19
C GLY A 39 -0.10 -16.15 16.39
N GLU A 40 -0.47 -16.01 17.65
CA GLU A 40 -1.87 -15.96 18.08
C GLU A 40 -2.33 -14.52 18.26
N TRP A 41 -3.62 -14.30 18.07
CA TRP A 41 -4.30 -13.04 18.29
C TRP A 41 -5.50 -13.25 19.20
N HIS A 42 -5.75 -12.32 20.13
CA HIS A 42 -6.92 -12.38 21.00
C HIS A 42 -7.97 -11.38 20.54
N LEU A 43 -9.19 -11.86 20.43
CA LEU A 43 -10.37 -11.04 20.17
C LEU A 43 -10.97 -10.61 21.48
N PHE A 44 -10.83 -9.34 21.82
CA PHE A 44 -11.30 -8.77 23.08
C PHE A 44 -12.69 -8.15 22.96
N CYS A 45 -13.46 -8.24 24.03
CA CYS A 45 -14.66 -7.43 24.22
C CYS A 45 -14.24 -6.04 24.73
N PRO A 46 -14.64 -4.94 24.06
CA PRO A 46 -14.25 -3.58 24.49
C PRO A 46 -14.70 -3.23 25.92
N ASN A 47 -15.79 -3.83 26.39
CA ASN A 47 -16.27 -3.63 27.75
C ASN A 47 -15.39 -4.30 28.81
N GLU A 48 -14.77 -5.44 28.47
CA GLU A 48 -13.89 -6.18 29.37
C GLU A 48 -12.42 -5.74 29.27
N CYS A 49 -12.06 -5.18 28.13
CA CYS A 49 -10.71 -4.73 27.80
C CYS A 49 -10.76 -3.30 27.25
N PRO A 50 -11.14 -2.31 28.09
CA PRO A 50 -11.30 -0.94 27.64
C PRO A 50 -9.95 -0.28 27.30
N GLY A 51 -10.00 0.83 26.55
CA GLY A 51 -8.87 1.72 26.32
C GLY A 51 -7.96 1.37 25.16
N LEU A 52 -8.01 0.16 24.59
CA LEU A 52 -7.13 -0.23 23.48
C LEU A 52 -7.29 0.66 22.24
N SER A 53 -8.48 1.25 22.06
CA SER A 53 -8.72 2.19 20.93
C SER A 53 -7.93 3.50 21.07
N ASP A 54 -7.57 3.87 22.29
CA ASP A 54 -6.91 5.15 22.62
C ASP A 54 -5.38 5.02 22.68
N LEU A 55 -4.85 3.82 22.55
CA LEU A 55 -3.43 3.54 22.63
C LEU A 55 -2.83 3.21 21.25
N VAL A 56 -1.57 3.57 21.05
CA VAL A 56 -0.83 3.31 19.81
C VAL A 56 0.60 2.86 20.13
N GLY A 57 1.23 2.17 19.19
CA GLY A 57 2.61 1.71 19.31
C GLY A 57 2.86 0.84 20.55
N ASP A 58 3.95 1.13 21.25
CA ASP A 58 4.39 0.32 22.40
C ASP A 58 3.39 0.33 23.58
N GLU A 59 2.63 1.42 23.73
CA GLU A 59 1.61 1.48 24.79
C GLU A 59 0.43 0.56 24.47
N PHE A 60 0.01 0.51 23.20
CA PHE A 60 -0.98 -0.45 22.75
C PHE A 60 -0.48 -1.88 22.94
N GLU A 61 0.74 -2.19 22.51
CA GLU A 61 1.33 -3.53 22.62
C GLU A 61 1.38 -3.98 24.09
N ARG A 62 1.84 -3.12 25.00
CA ARG A 62 1.92 -3.41 26.43
C ARG A 62 0.54 -3.73 27.02
N GLN A 63 -0.45 -2.88 26.78
CA GLN A 63 -1.81 -3.07 27.33
C GLN A 63 -2.49 -4.30 26.73
N TYR A 64 -2.27 -4.54 25.44
CA TYR A 64 -2.80 -5.71 24.75
C TYR A 64 -2.25 -7.01 25.36
N VAL A 65 -0.94 -7.09 25.56
CA VAL A 65 -0.27 -8.26 26.17
C VAL A 65 -0.67 -8.44 27.64
N GLU A 66 -0.92 -7.37 28.37
CA GLU A 66 -1.46 -7.45 29.74
C GLU A 66 -2.83 -8.14 29.74
N TYR A 67 -3.76 -7.77 28.86
CA TYR A 67 -5.06 -8.43 28.74
C TYR A 67 -4.95 -9.90 28.33
N GLU A 68 -4.00 -10.25 27.47
CA GLU A 68 -3.70 -11.64 27.14
C GLU A 68 -3.24 -12.43 28.37
N THR A 69 -2.33 -11.85 29.16
CA THR A 69 -1.77 -12.48 30.38
C THR A 69 -2.87 -12.72 31.43
N LEU A 70 -3.87 -11.83 31.48
CA LEU A 70 -5.04 -11.96 32.32
C LEU A 70 -6.05 -12.99 31.80
N GLY A 71 -5.77 -13.66 30.67
CA GLY A 71 -6.65 -14.66 30.08
C GLY A 71 -7.91 -14.10 29.46
N LYS A 72 -7.92 -12.82 29.08
CA LYS A 72 -9.07 -12.17 28.45
C LYS A 72 -9.21 -12.54 26.98
N GLY A 73 -10.45 -12.44 26.48
CA GLY A 73 -10.75 -12.60 25.07
C GLY A 73 -10.73 -14.03 24.55
N THR A 74 -10.95 -14.15 23.25
CA THR A 74 -10.92 -15.43 22.52
C THR A 74 -9.68 -15.52 21.66
N LYS A 75 -8.91 -16.57 21.81
CA LYS A 75 -7.68 -16.82 21.08
C LYS A 75 -7.97 -17.38 19.69
N VAL A 76 -7.32 -16.80 18.66
CA VAL A 76 -7.38 -17.22 17.25
C VAL A 76 -6.00 -17.12 16.63
N LYS A 77 -5.77 -17.76 15.49
CA LYS A 77 -4.54 -17.57 14.72
C LYS A 77 -4.58 -16.24 13.96
N ALA A 78 -3.52 -15.43 14.10
CA ALA A 78 -3.45 -14.14 13.41
C ALA A 78 -3.53 -14.31 11.87
N ARG A 79 -2.91 -15.36 11.33
CA ARG A 79 -2.95 -15.67 9.90
C ARG A 79 -4.34 -16.07 9.41
N GLU A 80 -5.16 -16.72 10.21
CA GLU A 80 -6.55 -17.04 9.84
C GLU A 80 -7.35 -15.77 9.60
N ILE A 81 -7.24 -14.77 10.51
CA ILE A 81 -7.87 -13.46 10.32
C ILE A 81 -7.28 -12.76 9.09
N TRP A 82 -5.96 -12.79 8.94
CA TRP A 82 -5.29 -12.13 7.81
C TRP A 82 -5.74 -12.70 6.46
N TYR A 83 -5.80 -14.02 6.32
CA TYR A 83 -6.28 -14.65 5.10
C TYR A 83 -7.76 -14.35 4.84
N ALA A 84 -8.61 -14.32 5.86
CA ALA A 84 -10.00 -13.94 5.71
C ALA A 84 -10.16 -12.48 5.24
N ILE A 85 -9.29 -11.57 5.71
CA ILE A 85 -9.24 -10.19 5.21
C ILE A 85 -8.86 -10.14 3.74
N LEU A 86 -7.77 -10.83 3.35
CA LEU A 86 -7.31 -10.87 1.96
C LEU A 86 -8.36 -11.49 1.03
N GLU A 87 -9.01 -12.56 1.45
CA GLU A 87 -10.09 -13.19 0.68
C GLU A 87 -11.25 -12.23 0.45
N SER A 88 -11.68 -11.51 1.50
CA SER A 88 -12.72 -10.48 1.39
C SER A 88 -12.30 -9.35 0.43
N GLN A 89 -11.04 -8.92 0.47
CA GLN A 89 -10.51 -7.88 -0.41
C GLN A 89 -10.46 -8.32 -1.88
N ILE A 90 -10.06 -9.56 -2.15
CA ILE A 90 -10.04 -10.11 -3.51
C ILE A 90 -11.45 -10.15 -4.09
N GLU A 91 -12.45 -10.53 -3.29
CA GLU A 91 -13.83 -10.66 -3.74
C GLU A 91 -14.56 -9.30 -3.85
N THR A 92 -14.33 -8.38 -2.91
CA THR A 92 -15.16 -7.18 -2.74
C THR A 92 -14.41 -5.84 -2.79
N GLY A 93 -13.09 -5.86 -2.77
CA GLY A 93 -12.25 -4.67 -2.61
C GLY A 93 -12.22 -4.10 -1.19
N THR A 94 -12.91 -4.72 -0.23
CA THR A 94 -13.00 -4.29 1.16
C THR A 94 -12.74 -5.44 2.15
N PRO A 95 -12.38 -5.14 3.40
CA PRO A 95 -12.21 -3.82 4.05
C PRO A 95 -10.97 -3.07 3.56
N TYR A 96 -10.95 -1.73 3.68
CA TYR A 96 -9.72 -0.98 3.59
C TYR A 96 -8.83 -1.27 4.80
N ILE A 97 -7.52 -1.32 4.62
CA ILE A 97 -6.57 -1.49 5.72
C ILE A 97 -5.93 -0.15 6.03
N CYS A 98 -6.14 0.32 7.26
CA CYS A 98 -5.51 1.52 7.78
C CYS A 98 -4.52 1.11 8.87
N TYR A 99 -3.26 1.49 8.73
CA TYR A 99 -2.21 1.17 9.70
C TYR A 99 -2.25 2.14 10.87
N LYS A 100 -2.81 1.69 11.98
CA LYS A 100 -3.10 2.47 13.18
C LYS A 100 -1.88 3.22 13.70
N ASP A 101 -0.79 2.50 13.92
CA ASP A 101 0.39 3.06 14.57
C ASP A 101 1.11 4.06 13.67
N ALA A 102 1.35 3.70 12.40
CA ALA A 102 1.98 4.59 11.44
C ALA A 102 1.16 5.88 11.18
N SER A 103 -0.16 5.77 11.10
CA SER A 103 -1.06 6.91 10.91
C SER A 103 -0.98 7.88 12.08
N ASN A 104 -0.93 7.38 13.32
CA ASN A 104 -0.86 8.20 14.51
C ASN A 104 0.54 8.78 14.74
N ILE A 105 1.60 7.97 14.55
CA ILE A 105 2.99 8.43 14.75
C ILE A 105 3.38 9.52 13.74
N LYS A 106 2.86 9.44 12.52
CA LYS A 106 3.15 10.42 11.46
C LYS A 106 2.19 11.62 11.42
N SER A 107 1.14 11.60 12.22
CA SER A 107 0.19 12.70 12.28
C SER A 107 0.83 13.96 12.86
N ASN A 108 0.49 15.11 12.28
CA ASN A 108 0.83 16.42 12.85
C ASN A 108 -0.17 16.87 13.94
N GLN A 109 -1.17 16.06 14.26
CA GLN A 109 -2.23 16.32 15.25
C GLN A 109 -2.09 15.47 16.51
N GLN A 110 -0.91 14.89 16.78
CA GLN A 110 -0.66 14.04 17.95
C GLN A 110 -0.97 14.73 19.30
N ASN A 111 -0.83 16.05 19.34
CA ASN A 111 -1.14 16.87 20.50
C ASN A 111 -2.65 16.96 20.80
N LEU A 112 -3.53 16.60 19.86
CA LEU A 112 -4.98 16.62 20.03
C LEU A 112 -5.51 15.29 20.53
N GLY A 113 -4.96 14.19 20.06
CA GLY A 113 -5.36 12.84 20.46
C GLY A 113 -5.06 11.77 19.42
N VAL A 114 -5.65 10.59 19.62
CA VAL A 114 -5.46 9.42 18.77
C VAL A 114 -6.50 9.41 17.64
N ILE A 115 -6.02 9.26 16.42
CA ILE A 115 -6.86 9.05 15.23
C ILE A 115 -7.41 7.63 15.28
N LYS A 116 -8.75 7.48 15.30
CA LYS A 116 -9.44 6.20 15.48
C LYS A 116 -10.23 5.74 14.26
N SER A 117 -10.41 6.61 13.28
CA SER A 117 -11.19 6.35 12.08
C SER A 117 -10.72 7.22 10.92
N SER A 118 -11.24 6.92 9.74
CA SER A 118 -11.09 7.72 8.54
C SER A 118 -12.48 7.95 7.92
N ASN A 119 -12.53 8.59 6.76
CA ASN A 119 -13.76 8.80 5.99
C ASN A 119 -14.03 7.63 5.03
N LEU A 120 -14.99 7.83 4.12
CA LEU A 120 -15.48 6.81 3.18
C LEU A 120 -14.36 6.11 2.37
N CYS A 121 -13.44 6.87 1.79
CA CYS A 121 -12.38 6.33 0.92
C CYS A 121 -11.02 6.25 1.60
N THR A 122 -10.95 6.48 2.92
CA THR A 122 -9.74 6.45 3.76
C THR A 122 -8.68 7.52 3.42
N GLU A 123 -9.01 8.54 2.63
CA GLU A 123 -8.10 9.63 2.28
C GLU A 123 -7.91 10.66 3.40
N ILE A 124 -8.85 10.72 4.36
CA ILE A 124 -8.77 11.63 5.50
C ILE A 124 -8.25 10.87 6.72
N VAL A 125 -7.06 11.21 7.17
CA VAL A 125 -6.41 10.64 8.36
C VAL A 125 -6.13 11.78 9.33
N GLU A 126 -7.19 12.25 9.98
CA GLU A 126 -7.18 13.39 10.88
C GLU A 126 -7.91 13.07 12.18
N TYR A 127 -7.54 13.81 13.24
CA TYR A 127 -8.18 13.65 14.54
C TYR A 127 -9.64 14.11 14.50
N SER A 128 -10.51 13.33 15.10
CA SER A 128 -11.91 13.67 15.38
C SER A 128 -12.29 13.25 16.79
N SER A 129 -13.16 14.01 17.42
CA SER A 129 -13.70 13.73 18.74
C SER A 129 -15.23 13.95 18.74
N PRO A 130 -15.95 13.67 19.83
CA PRO A 130 -17.37 13.98 19.93
C PRO A 130 -17.70 15.45 19.74
N THR A 131 -16.74 16.35 19.94
CA THR A 131 -16.91 17.82 19.86
C THR A 131 -16.19 18.46 18.69
N GLU A 132 -15.32 17.73 18.01
CA GLU A 132 -14.50 18.23 16.90
C GLU A 132 -14.53 17.22 15.74
N SER A 133 -14.94 17.67 14.58
CA SER A 133 -14.95 16.85 13.36
C SER A 133 -13.82 17.26 12.42
N ALA A 134 -13.07 16.28 11.95
CA ALA A 134 -12.12 16.51 10.86
C ALA A 134 -12.87 16.93 9.59
N VAL A 135 -12.36 17.96 8.91
CA VAL A 135 -12.96 18.49 7.67
C VAL A 135 -11.85 18.70 6.64
N CYS A 136 -12.00 18.11 5.48
CA CYS A 136 -11.12 18.32 4.35
C CYS A 136 -11.80 19.19 3.28
N ASN A 137 -11.16 20.29 2.92
CA ASN A 137 -11.53 21.08 1.75
C ASN A 137 -10.87 20.42 0.52
N LEU A 138 -11.53 19.44 -0.07
CA LEU A 138 -11.01 18.69 -1.22
C LEU A 138 -10.54 19.63 -2.32
N ALA A 139 -9.27 19.51 -2.68
CA ALA A 139 -8.66 20.30 -3.75
C ALA A 139 -7.63 19.48 -4.51
N SER A 140 -7.49 19.79 -5.80
CA SER A 140 -6.47 19.19 -6.66
C SER A 140 -5.72 20.29 -7.40
N ILE A 141 -4.40 20.21 -7.38
CA ILE A 141 -3.51 21.13 -8.09
C ILE A 141 -2.85 20.37 -9.24
N GLY A 142 -3.07 20.85 -10.46
CA GLY A 142 -2.37 20.35 -11.65
C GLY A 142 -0.91 20.82 -11.63
N LEU A 143 -0.02 20.04 -11.03
CA LEU A 143 1.40 20.42 -10.82
C LEU A 143 2.11 20.78 -12.13
N SER A 144 1.73 20.13 -13.24
CA SER A 144 2.30 20.43 -14.56
C SER A 144 2.13 21.89 -15.02
N ASN A 145 1.10 22.59 -14.50
CA ASN A 145 0.87 24.00 -14.80
C ASN A 145 1.85 24.95 -14.08
N PHE A 146 2.58 24.44 -13.08
CA PHE A 146 3.52 25.23 -12.28
C PHE A 146 4.98 24.82 -12.50
N VAL A 147 5.22 23.89 -13.42
CA VAL A 147 6.57 23.46 -13.78
C VAL A 147 6.96 24.08 -15.11
N ASN A 148 7.97 24.94 -15.11
CA ASN A 148 8.62 25.38 -16.33
C ASN A 148 9.64 24.31 -16.73
N PHE A 149 9.37 23.60 -17.80
CA PHE A 149 10.35 22.70 -18.40
C PHE A 149 11.37 23.54 -19.15
N GLU A 150 12.49 23.85 -18.55
CA GLU A 150 13.68 24.16 -19.33
C GLU A 150 14.21 22.82 -19.88
N PRO A 151 14.36 22.68 -21.20
CA PRO A 151 14.92 21.46 -21.75
C PRO A 151 16.34 21.31 -21.20
N VAL A 152 16.52 20.33 -20.32
CA VAL A 152 17.86 19.96 -19.86
C VAL A 152 18.62 19.48 -21.08
N LYS A 153 19.59 20.25 -21.54
CA LYS A 153 20.55 19.74 -22.52
C LYS A 153 21.34 18.64 -21.83
N LEU A 154 20.95 17.41 -22.11
CA LEU A 154 21.73 16.25 -21.71
C LEU A 154 23.03 16.27 -22.54
N GLU A 155 24.13 16.65 -21.92
CA GLU A 155 25.47 16.44 -22.49
C GLU A 155 25.82 14.97 -22.30
N TYR A 156 25.69 14.18 -23.36
CA TYR A 156 26.16 12.80 -23.38
C TYR A 156 27.51 12.73 -24.11
N LYS A 157 28.43 11.95 -23.57
CA LYS A 157 29.77 11.76 -24.16
C LYS A 157 29.73 10.89 -25.41
N SER A 158 28.86 9.92 -25.45
CA SER A 158 28.62 9.04 -26.59
C SER A 158 27.29 8.29 -26.43
N VAL A 159 26.64 7.98 -27.55
CA VAL A 159 25.48 7.10 -27.59
C VAL A 159 25.87 5.84 -28.35
N VAL A 160 25.64 4.68 -27.78
CA VAL A 160 25.87 3.38 -28.40
C VAL A 160 24.54 2.65 -28.48
N ILE A 161 24.15 2.24 -29.70
CA ILE A 161 22.98 1.39 -29.88
C ILE A 161 23.42 -0.05 -30.09
N ASN A 162 22.83 -0.93 -29.29
CA ASN A 162 23.01 -2.36 -29.49
C ASN A 162 21.83 -2.89 -30.32
N THR A 163 22.09 -3.43 -31.49
CA THR A 163 21.04 -3.84 -32.44
C THR A 163 21.18 -5.30 -32.85
N VAL A 164 20.10 -5.83 -33.40
CA VAL A 164 20.06 -7.19 -33.97
C VAL A 164 19.41 -7.16 -35.35
N ASN A 165 19.75 -8.11 -36.21
CA ASN A 165 19.16 -8.22 -37.53
C ASN A 165 17.63 -8.36 -37.47
N ASN A 166 16.94 -7.72 -38.42
CA ASN A 166 15.47 -7.71 -38.57
C ASN A 166 14.70 -7.19 -37.34
N CYS A 167 15.29 -6.29 -36.57
CA CYS A 167 14.68 -5.69 -35.39
C CYS A 167 13.95 -4.39 -35.76
N ARG A 168 12.63 -4.41 -35.71
CA ARG A 168 11.78 -3.23 -35.97
C ARG A 168 12.05 -2.10 -34.99
N TYR A 169 12.22 -2.43 -33.71
CA TYR A 169 12.48 -1.41 -32.67
C TYR A 169 13.87 -0.79 -32.79
N CYS A 170 14.86 -1.58 -33.20
CA CYS A 170 16.21 -1.06 -33.47
C CYS A 170 16.18 -0.04 -34.62
N LYS A 171 15.41 -0.29 -35.66
CA LYS A 171 15.20 0.65 -36.77
C LYS A 171 14.56 1.94 -36.28
N LEU A 172 13.46 1.86 -35.52
CA LEU A 172 12.78 3.01 -34.95
C LEU A 172 13.67 3.84 -34.03
N SER A 173 14.49 3.18 -33.21
CA SER A 173 15.46 3.87 -32.33
C SER A 173 16.51 4.63 -33.13
N LYS A 174 17.03 4.06 -34.21
CA LYS A 174 17.97 4.76 -35.12
C LYS A 174 17.32 5.95 -35.79
N GLU A 175 16.12 5.78 -36.31
CA GLU A 175 15.32 6.88 -36.91
C GLU A 175 15.13 8.02 -35.91
N LEU A 176 14.72 7.73 -34.68
CA LEU A 176 14.51 8.71 -33.60
C LEU A 176 15.79 9.49 -33.27
N LEU A 177 16.92 8.82 -33.14
CA LEU A 177 18.20 9.46 -32.84
C LEU A 177 18.62 10.38 -33.99
N THR A 178 18.47 9.90 -35.24
CA THR A 178 18.80 10.68 -36.42
C THR A 178 17.92 11.93 -36.60
N GLU A 179 16.60 11.78 -36.38
CA GLU A 179 15.65 12.90 -36.42
C GLU A 179 15.95 13.98 -35.37
N ASN A 180 16.50 13.59 -34.23
CA ASN A 180 16.89 14.51 -33.14
C ASN A 180 18.35 14.97 -33.24
N GLY A 181 19.06 14.64 -34.32
CA GLY A 181 20.46 15.07 -34.53
C GLY A 181 21.46 14.46 -33.56
N ILE A 182 21.16 13.29 -33.01
CA ILE A 182 22.00 12.58 -32.03
C ILE A 182 22.91 11.62 -32.79
N GLU A 183 24.21 11.88 -32.73
CA GLU A 183 25.20 10.93 -33.26
C GLU A 183 25.32 9.69 -32.37
N TYR A 184 25.39 8.53 -32.98
CA TYR A 184 25.49 7.25 -32.28
C TYR A 184 26.46 6.28 -33.00
N SER A 185 27.05 5.38 -32.27
CA SER A 185 27.70 4.19 -32.79
C SER A 185 26.77 2.96 -32.63
N GLU A 186 26.92 2.01 -33.55
CA GLU A 186 26.09 0.81 -33.56
C GLU A 186 26.94 -0.45 -33.32
N ASN A 187 26.51 -1.27 -32.38
CA ASN A 187 26.99 -2.65 -32.18
C ASN A 187 25.93 -3.61 -32.73
N LEU A 188 26.21 -4.28 -33.82
CA LEU A 188 25.29 -5.24 -34.42
C LEU A 188 25.61 -6.66 -33.92
N TYR A 189 24.63 -7.31 -33.29
CA TYR A 189 24.70 -8.69 -32.82
C TYR A 189 24.02 -9.61 -33.85
N GLU A 190 24.83 -10.33 -34.64
CA GLU A 190 24.31 -11.13 -35.75
C GLU A 190 23.95 -12.56 -35.34
N SER A 191 24.69 -13.15 -34.39
CA SER A 191 24.51 -14.53 -33.97
C SER A 191 23.70 -14.69 -32.69
N PRO A 192 23.09 -15.88 -32.43
CA PRO A 192 22.43 -16.16 -31.15
C PRO A 192 23.40 -16.17 -29.96
N GLU A 193 24.67 -16.53 -30.21
CA GLU A 193 25.74 -16.54 -29.22
C GLU A 193 26.07 -15.12 -28.76
N ASP A 194 26.21 -14.16 -29.70
CA ASP A 194 26.49 -12.76 -29.43
C ASP A 194 25.37 -12.14 -28.57
N LYS A 195 24.10 -12.48 -28.89
CA LYS A 195 22.95 -12.03 -28.09
C LYS A 195 22.98 -12.52 -26.64
N LYS A 196 23.40 -13.79 -26.43
CA LYS A 196 23.51 -14.34 -25.08
C LYS A 196 24.59 -13.65 -24.28
N GLU A 197 25.71 -13.34 -24.90
CA GLU A 197 26.80 -12.61 -24.25
C GLU A 197 26.39 -11.20 -23.87
N PHE A 198 25.75 -10.48 -24.79
CA PHE A 198 25.16 -9.15 -24.50
C PHE A 198 24.16 -9.16 -23.36
N MET A 199 23.24 -10.14 -23.32
CA MET A 199 22.24 -10.25 -22.23
C MET A 199 22.86 -10.56 -20.87
N LYS A 200 24.03 -11.24 -20.83
CA LYS A 200 24.79 -11.42 -19.59
C LYS A 200 25.36 -10.10 -19.08
N THR A 201 25.94 -9.29 -19.97
CA THR A 201 26.54 -7.98 -19.63
C THR A 201 25.51 -7.00 -19.06
N ILE A 202 24.25 -7.03 -19.52
CA ILE A 202 23.18 -6.16 -18.99
C ILE A 202 22.70 -6.62 -17.61
N ASN A 203 22.71 -7.92 -17.34
CA ASN A 203 22.20 -8.47 -16.06
C ASN A 203 23.26 -8.47 -14.94
N GLU A 204 24.51 -8.22 -15.24
CA GLU A 204 25.62 -8.15 -14.26
C GLU A 204 26.01 -6.71 -13.86
N GLY A 205 25.36 -5.67 -14.40
CA GLY A 205 25.55 -4.25 -14.10
C GLY A 205 24.37 -3.65 -13.38
#